data_b975fda975618e1cc9c9e0588fb4ed8c
#
_entry.id   b975fda975618e1cc9c9e0588fb4ed8c
#
_cell.length_a   1.000
_cell.length_b   1.000
_cell.length_c   1.000
_cell.angle_alpha   90.00
_cell.angle_beta   90.00
_cell.angle_gamma   90.00
#
_symmetry.space_group_name_H-M   'P 1'
#
loop_
_entity.id
_entity.type
_entity.pdbx_description
1 polymer ?
#
loop_
_entity_poly.entity_id
_entity_poly.type
_entity_poly.pdbx_seq_one_letter_code
_entity_poly.pdbx_strand_id
1 'polypeptide(L)'
;MKPLRSAMLALGCVAALAVPAAALEPLSSEKYINDRLIAARIADRIRRECPSIDGRLVYAYQQARALQRYALDKGYTKAQVDAFLDSKSDKQRIYAVAEDYMARNGVVKGNAESFCQLGRQEIANRTVTGSLLVAK
;
A
#
# COMPACT_ATOMS: atom_id res chain seq x y z
N MET A 1 -68.45 -0.89 44.51
CA MET A 1 -67.97 -1.48 43.26
C MET A 1 -67.00 -0.53 42.68
N LYS A 2 -65.71 -0.88 42.71
CA LYS A 2 -64.63 -0.04 42.09
C LYS A 2 -64.14 -0.79 40.86
N PRO A 3 -64.01 -0.14 39.69
CA PRO A 3 -63.45 -0.80 38.52
C PRO A 3 -61.90 -0.75 38.58
N LEU A 4 -61.27 -1.92 38.34
CA LEU A 4 -59.83 -2.07 38.14
C LEU A 4 -59.41 -1.39 36.83
N ARG A 5 -58.50 -0.45 36.95
CA ARG A 5 -57.79 0.12 35.77
C ARG A 5 -56.61 -0.77 35.47
N SER A 6 -56.67 -1.52 34.36
CA SER A 6 -55.58 -2.26 33.79
C SER A 6 -54.62 -1.26 33.14
N ALA A 7 -53.42 -1.13 33.67
CA ALA A 7 -52.32 -0.41 33.03
C ALA A 7 -51.65 -1.34 32.02
N MET A 8 -51.80 -1.09 30.73
CA MET A 8 -51.02 -1.73 29.69
C MET A 8 -49.63 -1.08 29.65
N LEU A 9 -48.61 -1.84 30.05
CA LEU A 9 -47.20 -1.48 29.76
C LEU A 9 -46.90 -1.83 28.30
N ALA A 10 -46.74 -0.80 27.47
CA ALA A 10 -46.23 -0.97 26.12
C ALA A 10 -44.71 -1.15 26.20
N LEU A 11 -44.24 -2.37 25.94
CA LEU A 11 -42.81 -2.69 25.80
C LEU A 11 -42.35 -2.21 24.43
N GLY A 12 -41.69 -1.05 24.38
CA GLY A 12 -41.07 -0.53 23.14
C GLY A 12 -39.82 -1.34 22.82
N CYS A 13 -39.88 -2.21 21.82
CA CYS A 13 -38.70 -2.84 21.21
C CYS A 13 -37.90 -1.76 20.43
N VAL A 14 -36.82 -1.30 21.04
CA VAL A 14 -35.81 -0.52 20.30
C VAL A 14 -35.03 -1.52 19.47
N ALA A 15 -35.36 -1.63 18.17
CA ALA A 15 -34.53 -2.35 17.21
C ALA A 15 -33.28 -1.53 16.96
N ALA A 16 -32.14 -1.94 17.56
CA ALA A 16 -30.86 -1.41 17.24
C ALA A 16 -30.53 -1.82 15.78
N LEU A 17 -30.56 -0.86 14.85
CA LEU A 17 -30.10 -1.05 13.51
C LEU A 17 -28.56 -1.19 13.56
N ALA A 18 -28.09 -2.43 13.56
CA ALA A 18 -26.68 -2.73 13.38
C ALA A 18 -26.31 -2.32 11.95
N VAL A 19 -25.59 -1.20 11.82
CA VAL A 19 -24.97 -0.81 10.54
C VAL A 19 -23.90 -1.86 10.25
N PRO A 20 -23.98 -2.61 9.13
CA PRO A 20 -22.94 -3.56 8.80
C PRO A 20 -21.63 -2.80 8.61
N ALA A 21 -20.58 -3.18 9.35
CA ALA A 21 -19.24 -2.69 9.10
C ALA A 21 -18.88 -3.04 7.65
N ALA A 22 -18.53 -2.03 6.82
CA ALA A 22 -18.09 -2.26 5.46
C ALA A 22 -16.89 -3.21 5.48
N ALA A 23 -16.97 -4.34 4.75
CA ALA A 23 -15.87 -5.28 4.63
C ALA A 23 -14.67 -4.57 3.98
N LEU A 24 -13.45 -4.82 4.49
CA LEU A 24 -12.23 -4.31 3.87
C LEU A 24 -12.05 -4.92 2.49
N GLU A 25 -11.62 -4.11 1.54
CA GLU A 25 -11.20 -4.61 0.23
C GLU A 25 -9.97 -5.52 0.37
N PRO A 26 -9.74 -6.47 -0.55
CA PRO A 26 -8.51 -7.27 -0.53
C PRO A 26 -7.27 -6.38 -0.59
N LEU A 27 -6.18 -6.77 0.09
CA LEU A 27 -4.91 -6.02 0.05
C LEU A 27 -4.39 -5.82 -1.38
N SER A 28 -4.67 -6.76 -2.29
CA SER A 28 -4.35 -6.64 -3.71
C SER A 28 -5.05 -5.47 -4.42
N SER A 29 -6.12 -4.95 -3.86
CA SER A 29 -6.89 -3.81 -4.39
C SER A 29 -6.69 -2.53 -3.57
N GLU A 30 -6.04 -2.61 -2.41
CA GLU A 30 -5.80 -1.44 -1.57
C GLU A 30 -4.75 -0.53 -2.22
N LYS A 31 -5.21 0.59 -2.74
CA LYS A 31 -4.42 1.47 -3.61
C LYS A 31 -3.17 2.03 -2.94
N TYR A 32 -3.28 2.54 -1.73
CA TYR A 32 -2.16 3.18 -1.03
C TYR A 32 -1.00 2.21 -0.78
N ILE A 33 -1.32 0.98 -0.36
CA ILE A 33 -0.32 -0.06 -0.13
C ILE A 33 0.34 -0.48 -1.44
N ASN A 34 -0.47 -0.76 -2.48
CA ASN A 34 0.05 -1.19 -3.77
C ASN A 34 0.92 -0.12 -4.43
N ASP A 35 0.51 1.16 -4.42
CA ASP A 35 1.31 2.26 -4.98
C ASP A 35 2.69 2.36 -4.32
N ARG A 36 2.78 2.17 -3.00
CA ARG A 36 4.05 2.21 -2.28
C ARG A 36 4.94 1.01 -2.55
N LEU A 37 4.35 -0.18 -2.70
CA LEU A 37 5.11 -1.38 -3.08
C LEU A 37 5.63 -1.29 -4.51
N ILE A 38 4.84 -0.72 -5.44
CA ILE A 38 5.28 -0.45 -6.81
C ILE A 38 6.43 0.56 -6.80
N ALA A 39 6.30 1.67 -6.08
CA ALA A 39 7.35 2.68 -5.95
C ALA A 39 8.65 2.10 -5.35
N ALA A 40 8.54 1.26 -4.34
CA ALA A 40 9.69 0.56 -3.74
C ALA A 40 10.36 -0.39 -4.75
N ARG A 41 9.59 -1.09 -5.57
CA ARG A 41 10.13 -1.94 -6.63
C ARG A 41 10.88 -1.14 -7.69
N ILE A 42 10.33 0.01 -8.11
CA ILE A 42 11.00 0.91 -9.06
C ILE A 42 12.32 1.42 -8.47
N ALA A 43 12.31 1.88 -7.22
CA ALA A 43 13.52 2.34 -6.54
C ALA A 43 14.57 1.23 -6.41
N ASP A 44 14.18 0.00 -6.10
CA ASP A 44 15.07 -1.16 -6.03
C ASP A 44 15.71 -1.47 -7.39
N ARG A 45 14.96 -1.38 -8.47
CA ARG A 45 15.50 -1.55 -9.83
C ARG A 45 16.51 -0.45 -10.17
N ILE A 46 16.15 0.81 -9.92
CA ILE A 46 17.05 1.95 -10.20
C ILE A 46 18.38 1.80 -9.46
N ARG A 47 18.36 1.54 -8.14
CA ARG A 47 19.59 1.42 -7.36
C ARG A 47 20.48 0.24 -7.78
N ARG A 48 19.89 -0.83 -8.32
CA ARG A 48 20.64 -1.99 -8.80
C ARG A 48 21.28 -1.78 -10.16
N GLU A 49 20.60 -1.03 -11.02
CA GLU A 49 21.02 -0.83 -12.41
C GLU A 49 21.85 0.46 -12.61
N CYS A 50 21.65 1.46 -11.76
CA CYS A 50 22.35 2.74 -11.86
C CYS A 50 23.50 2.85 -10.85
N PRO A 51 24.77 2.92 -11.29
CA PRO A 51 25.91 2.97 -10.38
C PRO A 51 26.05 4.30 -9.62
N SER A 52 25.38 5.38 -10.07
CA SER A 52 25.45 6.70 -9.45
C SER A 52 24.29 7.02 -8.50
N ILE A 53 23.39 6.05 -8.25
CA ILE A 53 22.28 6.22 -7.33
C ILE A 53 22.26 5.06 -6.34
N ASP A 54 22.12 5.40 -5.05
CA ASP A 54 21.93 4.44 -3.97
C ASP A 54 20.50 4.46 -3.43
N GLY A 55 20.14 3.38 -2.73
CA GLY A 55 18.93 3.33 -1.93
C GLY A 55 19.14 3.91 -0.53
N ARG A 56 18.19 4.67 -0.04
CA ARG A 56 18.12 5.10 1.35
C ARG A 56 17.59 3.96 2.23
N LEU A 57 18.41 2.93 2.47
CA LEU A 57 17.96 1.65 3.02
C LEU A 57 17.33 1.76 4.41
N VAL A 58 17.88 2.58 5.30
CA VAL A 58 17.31 2.82 6.64
C VAL A 58 15.94 3.47 6.52
N TYR A 59 15.82 4.49 5.67
CA TYR A 59 14.55 5.16 5.41
C TYR A 59 13.53 4.20 4.77
N ALA A 60 13.96 3.41 3.78
CA ALA A 60 13.11 2.41 3.14
C ALA A 60 12.56 1.38 4.15
N TYR A 61 13.40 0.92 5.09
CA TYR A 61 12.96 0.04 6.17
C TYR A 61 11.92 0.71 7.07
N GLN A 62 12.14 1.97 7.45
CA GLN A 62 11.17 2.74 8.24
C GLN A 62 9.83 2.89 7.50
N GLN A 63 9.87 3.14 6.19
CA GLN A 63 8.66 3.24 5.36
C GLN A 63 7.92 1.89 5.24
N ALA A 64 8.65 0.78 5.11
CA ALA A 64 8.04 -0.55 5.12
C ALA A 64 7.33 -0.85 6.45
N ARG A 65 7.94 -0.48 7.58
CA ARG A 65 7.32 -0.61 8.91
C ARG A 65 6.08 0.29 9.06
N ALA A 66 6.15 1.50 8.55
CA ALA A 66 5.01 2.42 8.55
C ALA A 66 3.85 1.89 7.70
N LEU A 67 4.16 1.30 6.55
CA LEU A 67 3.16 0.70 5.68
C LEU A 67 2.47 -0.52 6.32
N GLN A 68 3.24 -1.34 7.03
CA GLN A 68 2.69 -2.45 7.81
C GLN A 68 1.73 -1.95 8.90
N ARG A 69 2.15 -0.92 9.66
CA ARG A 69 1.26 -0.31 10.69
C ARG A 69 0.00 0.25 10.06
N TYR A 70 0.10 0.94 8.93
CA TYR A 70 -1.06 1.45 8.20
C TYR A 70 -2.06 0.34 7.86
N ALA A 71 -1.59 -0.81 7.37
CA ALA A 71 -2.45 -1.93 7.06
C ALA A 71 -3.16 -2.48 8.31
N LEU A 72 -2.43 -2.63 9.43
CA LEU A 72 -3.00 -3.11 10.70
C LEU A 72 -4.00 -2.10 11.27
N ASP A 73 -3.71 -0.81 11.26
CA ASP A 73 -4.59 0.26 11.73
C ASP A 73 -5.87 0.35 10.89
N LYS A 74 -5.77 0.03 9.60
CA LYS A 74 -6.93 -0.04 8.70
C LYS A 74 -7.84 -1.25 8.97
N GLY A 75 -7.36 -2.24 9.72
CA GLY A 75 -8.12 -3.41 10.16
C GLY A 75 -7.71 -4.74 9.53
N TYR A 76 -6.66 -4.75 8.68
CA TYR A 76 -6.10 -6.01 8.20
C TYR A 76 -5.36 -6.74 9.33
N THR A 77 -5.46 -8.06 9.36
CA THR A 77 -4.70 -8.87 10.32
C THR A 77 -3.25 -9.04 9.86
N LYS A 78 -2.36 -9.34 10.81
CA LYS A 78 -0.97 -9.67 10.47
C LYS A 78 -0.89 -10.85 9.50
N ALA A 79 -1.73 -11.88 9.70
CA ALA A 79 -1.78 -13.04 8.80
C ALA A 79 -2.17 -12.66 7.36
N GLN A 80 -3.12 -11.73 7.18
CA GLN A 80 -3.50 -11.21 5.86
C GLN A 80 -2.34 -10.44 5.21
N VAL A 81 -1.63 -9.61 5.96
CA VAL A 81 -0.47 -8.86 5.47
C VAL A 81 0.65 -9.82 5.05
N ASP A 82 0.98 -10.79 5.91
CA ASP A 82 2.03 -11.78 5.62
C ASP A 82 1.67 -12.61 4.37
N ALA A 83 0.44 -13.10 4.27
CA ALA A 83 -0.04 -13.86 3.10
C ALA A 83 0.03 -13.04 1.81
N PHE A 84 -0.32 -11.75 1.85
CA PHE A 84 -0.21 -10.85 0.70
C PHE A 84 1.26 -10.64 0.28
N LEU A 85 2.15 -10.40 1.23
CA LEU A 85 3.58 -10.21 0.95
C LEU A 85 4.25 -11.49 0.42
N ASP A 86 3.75 -12.67 0.81
CA ASP A 86 4.25 -13.96 0.33
C ASP A 86 3.59 -14.41 -0.98
N SER A 87 2.49 -13.76 -1.38
CA SER A 87 1.74 -14.09 -2.60
C SER A 87 2.60 -13.90 -3.85
N LYS A 88 2.85 -15.00 -4.54
CA LYS A 88 3.61 -15.00 -5.79
C LYS A 88 2.90 -14.22 -6.90
N SER A 89 1.58 -14.34 -6.98
CA SER A 89 0.76 -13.65 -7.98
C SER A 89 0.74 -12.14 -7.73
N ASP A 90 0.65 -11.69 -6.48
CA ASP A 90 0.68 -10.28 -6.15
C ASP A 90 2.06 -9.66 -6.42
N LYS A 91 3.14 -10.36 -6.09
CA LYS A 91 4.50 -9.94 -6.46
C LYS A 91 4.65 -9.78 -7.97
N GLN A 92 4.19 -10.75 -8.75
CA GLN A 92 4.26 -10.68 -10.22
C GLN A 92 3.47 -9.48 -10.76
N ARG A 93 2.28 -9.24 -10.24
CA ARG A 93 1.44 -8.08 -10.62
C ARG A 93 2.13 -6.76 -10.30
N ILE A 94 2.65 -6.59 -9.07
CA ILE A 94 3.37 -5.39 -8.65
C ILE A 94 4.60 -5.16 -9.52
N TYR A 95 5.36 -6.21 -9.81
CA TYR A 95 6.56 -6.13 -10.65
C TYR A 95 6.20 -5.75 -12.08
N ALA A 96 5.15 -6.33 -12.65
CA ALA A 96 4.71 -5.99 -14.00
C ALA A 96 4.31 -4.50 -14.11
N VAL A 97 3.58 -3.97 -13.14
CA VAL A 97 3.22 -2.55 -13.10
C VAL A 97 4.46 -1.66 -12.97
N ALA A 98 5.43 -2.04 -12.14
CA ALA A 98 6.68 -1.29 -11.99
C ALA A 98 7.50 -1.29 -13.28
N GLU A 99 7.65 -2.44 -13.94
CA GLU A 99 8.38 -2.53 -15.22
C GLU A 99 7.70 -1.73 -16.33
N ASP A 100 6.36 -1.77 -16.41
CA ASP A 100 5.59 -0.97 -17.36
C ASP A 100 5.74 0.54 -17.10
N TYR A 101 5.71 0.98 -15.83
CA TYR A 101 5.99 2.36 -15.47
C TYR A 101 7.39 2.80 -15.94
N MET A 102 8.41 2.00 -15.65
CA MET A 102 9.79 2.31 -16.05
C MET A 102 9.93 2.39 -17.57
N ALA A 103 9.36 1.45 -18.31
CA ALA A 103 9.39 1.43 -19.78
C ALA A 103 8.74 2.69 -20.37
N ARG A 104 7.58 3.09 -19.86
CA ARG A 104 6.89 4.32 -20.29
C ARG A 104 7.64 5.60 -19.93
N ASN A 105 8.56 5.54 -18.98
CA ASN A 105 9.42 6.65 -18.58
C ASN A 105 10.85 6.54 -19.11
N GLY A 106 11.03 5.83 -20.22
CA GLY A 106 12.27 5.84 -20.99
C GLY A 106 13.32 4.82 -20.55
N VAL A 107 13.01 3.94 -19.60
CA VAL A 107 13.97 2.89 -19.20
C VAL A 107 14.05 1.83 -20.30
N VAL A 108 15.28 1.52 -20.68
CA VAL A 108 15.62 0.46 -21.63
C VAL A 108 16.41 -0.62 -20.90
N LYS A 109 15.93 -1.85 -20.95
CA LYS A 109 16.60 -3.00 -20.32
C LYS A 109 18.03 -3.14 -20.84
N GLY A 110 18.99 -3.28 -19.94
CA GLY A 110 20.42 -3.38 -20.28
C GLY A 110 21.12 -2.03 -20.48
N ASN A 111 20.40 -0.92 -20.43
CA ASN A 111 20.97 0.43 -20.50
C ASN A 111 20.93 1.08 -19.11
N ALA A 112 22.05 1.02 -18.39
CA ALA A 112 22.17 1.56 -17.03
C ALA A 112 21.84 3.07 -16.97
N GLU A 113 22.27 3.86 -17.95
CA GLU A 113 22.00 5.31 -17.96
C GLU A 113 20.50 5.63 -18.02
N SER A 114 19.68 4.82 -18.69
CA SER A 114 18.25 5.03 -18.72
C SER A 114 17.61 4.89 -17.32
N PHE A 115 18.12 4.00 -16.49
CA PHE A 115 17.73 3.91 -15.08
C PHE A 115 18.23 5.11 -14.27
N CYS A 116 19.45 5.57 -14.52
CA CYS A 116 19.99 6.76 -13.87
C CYS A 116 19.16 8.01 -14.17
N GLN A 117 18.77 8.20 -15.43
CA GLN A 117 17.92 9.33 -15.84
C GLN A 117 16.57 9.31 -15.10
N LEU A 118 15.89 8.17 -15.08
CA LEU A 118 14.65 8.04 -14.34
C LEU A 118 14.87 8.30 -12.85
N GLY A 119 15.91 7.75 -12.26
CA GLY A 119 16.21 7.94 -10.84
C GLY A 119 16.42 9.41 -10.47
N ARG A 120 17.19 10.15 -11.29
CA ARG A 120 17.38 11.61 -11.10
C ARG A 120 16.05 12.36 -11.21
N GLN A 121 15.22 11.99 -12.17
CA GLN A 121 13.91 12.61 -12.35
C GLN A 121 12.99 12.35 -11.13
N GLU A 122 12.95 11.12 -10.64
CA GLU A 122 12.17 10.76 -9.47
C GLU A 122 12.63 11.52 -8.22
N ILE A 123 13.95 11.66 -8.01
CA ILE A 123 14.54 12.43 -6.92
C ILE A 123 14.16 13.91 -7.04
N ALA A 124 14.34 14.50 -8.23
CA ALA A 124 14.04 15.92 -8.48
C ALA A 124 12.55 16.24 -8.27
N ASN A 125 11.67 15.35 -8.69
CA ASN A 125 10.21 15.48 -8.56
C ASN A 125 9.70 15.10 -7.16
N ARG A 126 10.56 14.64 -6.26
CA ARG A 126 10.21 14.23 -4.89
C ARG A 126 9.07 13.22 -4.84
N THR A 127 9.05 12.30 -5.78
CA THR A 127 8.08 11.20 -5.80
C THR A 127 8.30 10.23 -4.63
N VAL A 128 7.38 9.31 -4.41
CA VAL A 128 7.58 8.23 -3.43
C VAL A 128 8.81 7.41 -3.79
N THR A 129 8.99 7.05 -5.06
CA THR A 129 10.19 6.38 -5.58
C THR A 129 11.44 7.20 -5.28
N GLY A 130 11.45 8.48 -5.64
CA GLY A 130 12.59 9.38 -5.43
C GLY A 130 12.97 9.56 -3.97
N SER A 131 11.99 9.53 -3.04
CA SER A 131 12.26 9.62 -1.61
C SER A 131 13.07 8.43 -1.05
N LEU A 132 13.04 7.29 -1.74
CA LEU A 132 13.77 6.07 -1.38
C LEU A 132 15.19 6.04 -1.95
N LEU A 133 15.56 7.03 -2.75
CA LEU A 133 16.81 7.09 -3.49
C LEU A 133 17.67 8.28 -3.05
N VAL A 134 18.97 8.18 -3.27
CA VAL A 134 19.93 9.25 -3.08
C VAL A 134 21.01 9.18 -4.17
N ALA A 135 21.34 10.33 -4.78
CA ALA A 135 22.47 10.44 -5.67
C ALA A 135 23.79 10.31 -4.89
N LYS A 136 24.77 9.62 -5.48
CA LYS A 136 26.14 9.51 -4.94
C LYS A 136 26.95 10.75 -5.26
#